data_74e5402b25f696b1b56b422b0010b552
#
_entry.id   74e5402b25f696b1b56b422b0010b552
#
_cell.length_a   1.000
_cell.length_b   1.000
_cell.length_c   1.000
_cell.angle_alpha   90.00
_cell.angle_beta   90.00
_cell.angle_gamma   90.00
#
_symmetry.space_group_name_H-M   'P 1'
#
loop_
_entity.id
_entity.type
_entity.pdbx_description
1 polymer ?
#
loop_
_entity_poly.entity_id
_entity_poly.type
_entity_poly.pdbx_seq_one_letter_code
_entity_poly.pdbx_strand_id
1 'polypeptide(L)'
;MKRLQSSYDLFRIIAAGLVLVAAGCKQWRDSDLSGLDHAATENASGVAYFTPMPGEVWKYRVHKEIPIELRLSKADASLRPQRTDTAHLITFEQVRTCTGEREINRIGEKLTTIAISENGKTLGEELYQIGPEGILSWGWIPALVDEEDAPLLGEGVAIASPSMKPGQSWESLGRDPENPFLFRVIERGQVTVPAGTFQSIRIQITSRKITPHPVTGEDQVTHLKRSLWLAEEVGVIKEDIVYYDEQHVKVKQCVELVRWIPPSSRPRPKSVIIKTGG
;
A
#
# COMPACT_ATOMS: atom_id res chain seq x y z
N MET A 1 27.98 3.96 -22.36
CA MET A 1 26.61 4.42 -22.56
C MET A 1 25.59 3.46 -21.94
N LYS A 2 25.69 3.15 -20.62
CA LYS A 2 24.77 2.22 -19.89
C LYS A 2 24.24 2.79 -18.57
N ARG A 3 24.32 4.11 -18.32
CA ARG A 3 23.99 4.73 -17.02
C ARG A 3 22.71 5.59 -16.99
N LEU A 4 21.90 5.62 -18.05
CA LEU A 4 20.70 6.49 -18.11
C LEU A 4 19.35 5.77 -17.86
N GLN A 5 19.38 4.48 -17.50
CA GLN A 5 18.16 3.69 -17.33
C GLN A 5 17.65 3.64 -15.87
N SER A 6 18.49 4.04 -14.92
CA SER A 6 18.21 3.90 -13.47
C SER A 6 17.16 4.87 -12.90
N SER A 7 17.01 6.07 -13.47
CA SER A 7 16.08 7.07 -12.91
C SER A 7 14.62 6.86 -13.32
N TYR A 8 14.36 6.11 -14.38
CA TYR A 8 13.00 5.85 -14.86
C TYR A 8 12.32 4.66 -14.20
N ASP A 9 13.10 3.73 -13.66
CA ASP A 9 12.57 2.57 -12.93
C ASP A 9 12.06 2.93 -11.53
N LEU A 10 12.56 4.03 -10.95
CA LEU A 10 12.16 4.49 -9.62
C LEU A 10 10.66 4.89 -9.57
N PHE A 11 10.13 5.53 -10.63
CA PHE A 11 8.70 5.87 -10.72
C PHE A 11 7.80 4.65 -10.97
N ARG A 12 8.32 3.59 -11.60
CA ARG A 12 7.57 2.33 -11.79
C ARG A 12 7.40 1.56 -10.49
N ILE A 13 8.42 1.56 -9.63
CA ILE A 13 8.42 0.88 -8.33
C ILE A 13 7.45 1.58 -7.36
N ILE A 14 7.28 2.89 -7.50
CA ILE A 14 6.37 3.68 -6.67
C ILE A 14 4.89 3.43 -7.02
N ALA A 15 4.57 3.04 -8.26
CA ALA A 15 3.19 2.75 -8.69
C ALA A 15 2.71 1.35 -8.31
N ALA A 16 3.60 0.43 -8.00
CA ALA A 16 3.30 -0.98 -7.77
C ALA A 16 3.63 -1.43 -6.34
N GLY A 17 3.15 -0.76 -5.34
CA GLY A 17 3.35 -1.22 -3.97
C GLY A 17 4.64 -0.72 -3.31
N LEU A 18 4.57 -0.64 -2.04
CA LEU A 18 5.56 -0.19 -1.10
C LEU A 18 6.87 -1.01 -1.22
N VAL A 19 7.88 -0.53 -1.89
CA VAL A 19 9.22 -1.10 -1.76
C VAL A 19 9.91 -0.42 -0.61
N LEU A 20 10.16 -1.16 0.44
CA LEU A 20 10.73 -0.69 1.67
C LEU A 20 11.67 -1.63 2.34
N VAL A 21 12.45 -1.08 3.16
CA VAL A 21 13.69 -1.59 3.66
C VAL A 21 13.90 -1.39 5.12
N ALA A 22 14.40 -2.39 5.76
CA ALA A 22 14.39 -2.74 7.16
C ALA A 22 15.44 -2.10 8.06
N ALA A 23 15.17 -2.01 9.33
CA ALA A 23 15.79 -2.65 10.50
C ALA A 23 15.27 -2.09 11.83
N GLY A 24 14.92 -2.96 12.74
CA GLY A 24 14.92 -2.71 14.19
C GLY A 24 13.60 -2.26 14.82
N CYS A 25 12.88 -3.22 15.39
CA CYS A 25 11.85 -2.94 16.39
C CYS A 25 12.45 -2.27 17.61
N LYS A 26 12.15 -1.01 17.87
CA LYS A 26 12.32 -0.38 19.16
C LYS A 26 10.99 -0.26 19.90
N GLN A 27 11.04 -0.65 21.13
CA GLN A 27 10.03 -0.68 22.16
C GLN A 27 8.95 0.41 22.06
N TRP A 28 7.70 -0.02 22.08
CA TRP A 28 6.49 0.77 22.20
C TRP A 28 6.54 1.71 23.39
N ARG A 29 6.41 3.02 23.19
CA ARG A 29 6.08 3.97 24.25
C ARG A 29 4.61 4.29 24.14
N ASP A 30 3.82 3.80 25.08
CA ASP A 30 2.48 4.32 25.36
C ASP A 30 2.61 5.78 25.84
N SER A 31 2.21 6.71 24.98
CA SER A 31 1.98 8.08 25.44
C SER A 31 0.56 8.15 25.98
N ASP A 32 0.45 8.30 27.29
CA ASP A 32 -0.78 8.62 28.01
C ASP A 32 -1.56 9.77 27.37
N LEU A 33 -2.69 9.45 26.77
CA LEU A 33 -3.77 10.39 26.51
C LEU A 33 -5.01 9.89 27.27
N SER A 34 -5.01 10.11 28.57
CA SER A 34 -6.18 9.99 29.42
C SER A 34 -7.15 11.14 29.12
N GLY A 35 -8.31 10.81 28.58
CA GLY A 35 -9.43 11.71 28.55
C GLY A 35 -10.21 11.74 27.25
N LEU A 36 -10.85 10.64 26.88
CA LEU A 36 -12.08 10.62 26.09
C LEU A 36 -12.74 9.25 26.35
N ASP A 37 -13.75 9.28 27.21
CA ASP A 37 -14.69 8.17 27.38
C ASP A 37 -15.41 7.93 26.04
N HIS A 38 -14.97 6.94 25.30
CA HIS A 38 -15.76 6.33 24.25
C HIS A 38 -15.99 4.88 24.59
N ALA A 39 -17.26 4.52 24.55
CA ALA A 39 -17.80 3.20 24.78
C ALA A 39 -16.87 2.10 24.24
N ALA A 40 -16.64 1.11 25.08
CA ALA A 40 -15.85 -0.09 24.80
C ALA A 40 -16.33 -0.76 23.51
N THR A 41 -15.74 -0.39 22.41
CA THR A 41 -15.82 -1.13 21.16
C THR A 41 -14.64 -2.07 21.11
N GLU A 42 -14.96 -3.35 20.98
CA GLU A 42 -14.07 -4.51 20.90
C GLU A 42 -12.72 -4.18 20.22
N ASN A 43 -11.65 -4.65 20.85
CA ASN A 43 -10.27 -4.57 20.33
C ASN A 43 -10.16 -5.40 19.05
N ALA A 44 -10.52 -4.83 17.90
CA ALA A 44 -10.29 -5.51 16.65
C ALA A 44 -8.78 -5.60 16.41
N SER A 45 -8.30 -6.83 16.27
CA SER A 45 -6.91 -7.10 15.87
C SER A 45 -6.68 -6.60 14.46
N GLY A 46 -5.52 -6.01 14.20
CA GLY A 46 -5.11 -5.61 12.84
C GLY A 46 -5.19 -6.76 11.84
N VAL A 47 -5.00 -7.99 12.30
CA VAL A 47 -5.13 -9.21 11.49
C VAL A 47 -6.55 -9.40 10.96
N ALA A 48 -7.59 -9.00 11.70
CA ALA A 48 -8.98 -9.10 11.23
C ALA A 48 -9.25 -8.26 9.97
N TYR A 49 -8.46 -7.23 9.71
CA TYR A 49 -8.61 -6.37 8.54
C TYR A 49 -7.92 -6.90 7.28
N PHE A 50 -6.99 -7.83 7.41
CA PHE A 50 -6.27 -8.35 6.25
C PHE A 50 -5.85 -9.80 6.48
N THR A 51 -6.73 -10.72 6.12
CA THR A 51 -6.50 -12.16 6.14
C THR A 51 -6.78 -12.76 4.77
N PRO A 52 -5.95 -12.46 3.77
CA PRO A 52 -6.17 -12.95 2.42
C PRO A 52 -6.15 -14.47 2.37
N MET A 53 -7.05 -15.05 1.60
CA MET A 53 -7.13 -16.50 1.38
C MET A 53 -6.76 -16.83 -0.06
N PRO A 54 -6.13 -18.00 -0.31
CA PRO A 54 -5.78 -18.44 -1.65
C PRO A 54 -6.99 -18.41 -2.60
N GLY A 55 -6.82 -17.81 -3.78
CA GLY A 55 -7.87 -17.61 -4.76
C GLY A 55 -8.77 -16.39 -4.55
N GLU A 56 -8.57 -15.62 -3.48
CA GLU A 56 -9.26 -14.37 -3.26
C GLU A 56 -8.79 -13.30 -4.26
N VAL A 57 -9.74 -12.54 -4.81
CA VAL A 57 -9.46 -11.54 -5.85
C VAL A 57 -10.08 -10.20 -5.51
N TRP A 58 -9.28 -9.15 -5.61
CA TRP A 58 -9.70 -7.75 -5.50
C TRP A 58 -9.48 -7.05 -6.83
N LYS A 59 -10.52 -6.41 -7.35
CA LYS A 59 -10.43 -5.55 -8.53
C LYS A 59 -10.56 -4.10 -8.12
N TYR A 60 -9.60 -3.30 -8.51
CA TYR A 60 -9.55 -1.88 -8.20
C TYR A 60 -9.63 -1.04 -9.46
N ARG A 61 -10.20 0.14 -9.31
CA ARG A 61 -10.04 1.26 -10.24
C ARG A 61 -8.98 2.18 -9.67
N VAL A 62 -8.00 2.50 -10.48
CA VAL A 62 -6.91 3.41 -10.13
C VAL A 62 -7.06 4.69 -10.94
N HIS A 63 -7.09 5.82 -10.25
CA HIS A 63 -7.02 7.15 -10.83
C HIS A 63 -5.69 7.78 -10.45
N LYS A 64 -4.90 8.20 -11.43
CA LYS A 64 -3.60 8.81 -11.23
C LYS A 64 -3.57 10.18 -11.88
N GLU A 65 -3.13 11.18 -11.13
CA GLU A 65 -2.94 12.56 -11.56
C GLU A 65 -1.45 12.88 -11.53
N ILE A 66 -0.88 13.22 -12.68
CA ILE A 66 0.53 13.56 -12.83
C ILE A 66 0.59 15.00 -13.33
N PRO A 67 1.22 15.93 -12.59
CA PRO A 67 1.39 17.32 -13.03
C PRO A 67 1.98 17.42 -14.44
N ILE A 68 1.53 18.41 -15.19
CA ILE A 68 1.91 18.58 -16.59
C ILE A 68 3.41 18.84 -16.76
N GLU A 69 4.06 19.38 -15.74
CA GLU A 69 5.49 19.65 -15.69
C GLU A 69 6.33 18.37 -15.64
N LEU A 70 5.71 17.28 -15.16
CA LEU A 70 6.38 15.99 -15.07
C LEU A 70 6.27 15.22 -16.38
N ARG A 71 7.40 14.66 -16.80
CA ARG A 71 7.42 13.77 -17.96
C ARG A 71 6.76 12.44 -17.61
N LEU A 72 5.79 12.02 -18.43
CA LEU A 72 5.18 10.71 -18.30
C LEU A 72 6.20 9.58 -18.51
N SER A 73 6.13 8.56 -17.67
CA SER A 73 6.84 7.30 -17.93
C SER A 73 6.28 6.64 -19.20
N LYS A 74 7.05 5.72 -19.81
CA LYS A 74 6.55 4.94 -20.96
C LYS A 74 5.29 4.16 -20.62
N ALA A 75 5.21 3.63 -19.37
CA ALA A 75 4.05 2.91 -18.89
C ALA A 75 2.83 3.83 -18.77
N ASP A 76 2.97 5.00 -18.13
CA ASP A 76 1.88 5.97 -17.99
C ASP A 76 1.40 6.49 -19.35
N ALA A 77 2.31 6.78 -20.28
CA ALA A 77 1.98 7.21 -21.65
C ALA A 77 1.20 6.13 -22.43
N SER A 78 1.50 4.84 -22.21
CA SER A 78 0.79 3.74 -22.88
C SER A 78 -0.67 3.60 -22.44
N LEU A 79 -1.04 4.16 -21.28
CA LEU A 79 -2.40 4.17 -20.74
C LEU A 79 -3.30 5.26 -21.36
N ARG A 80 -2.80 6.00 -22.34
CA ARG A 80 -3.53 7.07 -23.05
C ARG A 80 -4.11 8.12 -22.10
N PRO A 81 -3.26 8.84 -21.36
CA PRO A 81 -3.69 9.83 -20.38
C PRO A 81 -4.53 10.93 -21.02
N GLN A 82 -5.59 11.33 -20.35
CA GLN A 82 -6.32 12.54 -20.68
C GLN A 82 -5.51 13.74 -20.18
N ARG A 83 -5.17 14.67 -21.07
CA ARG A 83 -4.46 15.89 -20.72
C ARG A 83 -5.45 16.99 -20.34
N THR A 84 -5.19 17.63 -19.22
CA THR A 84 -5.82 18.88 -18.79
C THR A 84 -4.78 20.02 -18.82
N ASP A 85 -5.18 21.22 -18.42
CA ASP A 85 -4.26 22.38 -18.36
C ASP A 85 -3.18 22.20 -17.27
N THR A 86 -3.44 21.41 -16.24
CA THR A 86 -2.56 21.26 -15.07
C THR A 86 -1.99 19.86 -14.87
N ALA A 87 -2.59 18.83 -15.49
CA ALA A 87 -2.18 17.46 -15.24
C ALA A 87 -2.51 16.50 -16.38
N HIS A 88 -1.84 15.35 -16.36
CA HIS A 88 -2.23 14.14 -17.08
C HIS A 88 -3.07 13.26 -16.14
N LEU A 89 -4.28 12.93 -16.56
CA LEU A 89 -5.20 12.04 -15.84
C LEU A 89 -5.16 10.65 -16.48
N ILE A 90 -4.88 9.64 -15.65
CA ILE A 90 -4.79 8.25 -16.08
C ILE A 90 -5.77 7.42 -15.25
N THR A 91 -6.55 6.57 -15.91
CA THR A 91 -7.43 5.62 -15.25
C THR A 91 -7.17 4.22 -15.78
N PHE A 92 -7.02 3.25 -14.88
CA PHE A 92 -6.79 1.86 -15.24
C PHE A 92 -7.35 0.88 -14.20
N GLU A 93 -7.46 -0.40 -14.59
CA GLU A 93 -7.83 -1.48 -13.68
C GLU A 93 -6.55 -2.12 -13.11
N GLN A 94 -6.56 -2.34 -11.78
CA GLN A 94 -5.60 -3.16 -11.08
C GLN A 94 -6.32 -4.36 -10.47
N VAL A 95 -5.75 -5.54 -10.64
CA VAL A 95 -6.24 -6.78 -10.02
C VAL A 95 -5.19 -7.31 -9.07
N ARG A 96 -5.60 -7.62 -7.85
CA ARG A 96 -4.78 -8.30 -6.84
C ARG A 96 -5.38 -9.68 -6.59
N THR A 97 -4.54 -10.71 -6.57
CA THR A 97 -4.98 -12.10 -6.35
C THR A 97 -4.09 -12.74 -5.30
N CYS A 98 -4.70 -13.24 -4.21
CA CYS A 98 -3.95 -14.05 -3.25
C CYS A 98 -3.62 -15.39 -3.90
N THR A 99 -2.34 -15.66 -4.11
CA THR A 99 -1.85 -16.90 -4.70
C THR A 99 -1.57 -17.98 -3.65
N GLY A 100 -1.63 -17.60 -2.38
CA GLY A 100 -1.41 -18.49 -1.25
C GLY A 100 -0.13 -18.17 -0.50
N GLU A 101 0.37 -19.14 0.24
CA GLU A 101 1.62 -19.03 0.96
C GLU A 101 2.72 -19.79 0.21
N ARG A 102 3.91 -19.21 0.17
CA ARG A 102 5.12 -19.89 -0.28
C ARG A 102 6.32 -19.53 0.58
N GLU A 103 7.28 -20.41 0.63
CA GLU A 103 8.57 -20.16 1.24
C GLU A 103 9.38 -19.22 0.35
N ILE A 104 9.96 -18.20 0.97
CA ILE A 104 10.87 -17.27 0.33
C ILE A 104 12.28 -17.58 0.82
N ASN A 105 13.09 -18.19 -0.05
CA ASN A 105 14.41 -18.74 0.32
C ASN A 105 15.33 -17.74 0.99
N ARG A 106 15.33 -16.49 0.52
CA ARG A 106 16.18 -15.42 1.09
C ARG A 106 15.77 -14.99 2.49
N ILE A 107 14.53 -15.23 2.87
CA ILE A 107 13.96 -14.84 4.17
C ILE A 107 13.92 -16.05 5.09
N GLY A 108 13.76 -17.26 4.53
CA GLY A 108 13.58 -18.50 5.29
C GLY A 108 12.21 -18.62 5.94
N GLU A 109 11.24 -17.85 5.47
CA GLU A 109 9.89 -17.76 6.03
C GLU A 109 8.83 -18.08 4.98
N LYS A 110 7.69 -18.60 5.44
CA LYS A 110 6.48 -18.73 4.61
C LYS A 110 5.72 -17.41 4.64
N LEU A 111 5.54 -16.82 3.45
CA LEU A 111 4.85 -15.56 3.28
C LEU A 111 3.61 -15.73 2.42
N THR A 112 2.56 -15.03 2.77
CA THR A 112 1.37 -14.88 1.92
C THR A 112 1.74 -14.00 0.73
N THR A 113 1.44 -14.49 -0.46
CA THR A 113 1.75 -13.82 -1.73
C THR A 113 0.50 -13.29 -2.40
N ILE A 114 0.59 -12.04 -2.87
CA ILE A 114 -0.48 -11.37 -3.61
C ILE A 114 0.05 -10.92 -4.96
N ALA A 115 -0.34 -11.63 -6.02
CA ALA A 115 -0.02 -11.23 -7.38
C ALA A 115 -0.78 -9.97 -7.78
N ILE A 116 -0.09 -9.04 -8.43
CA ILE A 116 -0.66 -7.80 -8.94
C ILE A 116 -0.58 -7.76 -10.45
N SER A 117 -1.68 -7.39 -11.09
CA SER A 117 -1.72 -7.10 -12.51
C SER A 117 -2.41 -5.77 -12.78
N GLU A 118 -1.98 -5.09 -13.85
CA GLU A 118 -2.60 -3.85 -14.35
C GLU A 118 -2.97 -4.04 -15.82
N ASN A 119 -4.23 -3.77 -16.14
CA ASN A 119 -4.78 -3.99 -17.49
C ASN A 119 -4.44 -5.38 -18.06
N GLY A 120 -4.51 -6.42 -17.23
CA GLY A 120 -4.22 -7.81 -17.60
C GLY A 120 -2.73 -8.16 -17.70
N LYS A 121 -1.82 -7.23 -17.44
CA LYS A 121 -0.37 -7.49 -17.41
C LYS A 121 0.09 -7.70 -15.97
N THR A 122 0.69 -8.85 -15.69
CA THR A 122 1.29 -9.11 -14.39
C THR A 122 2.47 -8.17 -14.14
N LEU A 123 2.48 -7.53 -12.99
CA LEU A 123 3.55 -6.65 -12.53
C LEU A 123 4.52 -7.37 -11.60
N GLY A 124 4.00 -8.26 -10.75
CA GLY A 124 4.77 -9.01 -9.76
C GLY A 124 3.92 -9.44 -8.57
N GLU A 125 4.56 -9.68 -7.43
CA GLU A 125 3.93 -10.19 -6.22
C GLU A 125 4.33 -9.39 -4.98
N GLU A 126 3.38 -8.99 -4.17
CA GLU A 126 3.59 -8.48 -2.81
C GLU A 126 3.68 -9.64 -1.82
N LEU A 127 4.54 -9.49 -0.81
CA LEU A 127 4.82 -10.51 0.20
C LEU A 127 4.41 -10.01 1.58
N TYR A 128 3.63 -10.83 2.29
CA TYR A 128 3.11 -10.51 3.61
C TYR A 128 3.32 -11.64 4.61
N GLN A 129 3.77 -11.29 5.80
CA GLN A 129 3.68 -12.16 6.96
C GLN A 129 2.50 -11.70 7.81
N ILE A 130 1.59 -12.64 8.10
CA ILE A 130 0.35 -12.36 8.84
C ILE A 130 0.35 -13.24 10.07
N GLY A 131 0.31 -12.61 11.22
CA GLY A 131 0.41 -13.31 12.49
C GLY A 131 -0.10 -12.49 13.68
N PRO A 132 0.01 -13.05 14.90
CA PRO A 132 -0.47 -12.38 16.11
C PRO A 132 0.20 -11.02 16.35
N GLU A 133 1.41 -10.81 15.84
CA GLU A 133 2.14 -9.55 15.92
C GLU A 133 1.67 -8.50 14.89
N GLY A 134 0.66 -8.84 14.08
CA GLY A 134 0.12 -7.96 13.06
C GLY A 134 0.42 -8.41 11.64
N ILE A 135 0.54 -7.45 10.75
CA ILE A 135 0.81 -7.68 9.34
C ILE A 135 2.10 -6.98 8.96
N LEU A 136 3.07 -7.77 8.52
CA LEU A 136 4.35 -7.28 8.03
C LEU A 136 4.38 -7.38 6.50
N SER A 137 4.74 -6.31 5.83
CA SER A 137 5.09 -6.32 4.41
C SER A 137 6.57 -6.63 4.25
N TRP A 138 6.90 -7.64 3.46
CA TRP A 138 8.27 -8.03 3.14
C TRP A 138 8.73 -7.51 1.79
N GLY A 139 7.90 -6.71 1.14
CA GLY A 139 8.21 -6.06 -0.11
C GLY A 139 7.56 -6.68 -1.32
N TRP A 140 8.28 -6.68 -2.42
CA TRP A 140 7.74 -6.89 -3.74
C TRP A 140 8.74 -7.65 -4.63
N ILE A 141 8.27 -8.66 -5.35
CA ILE A 141 9.03 -9.35 -6.39
C ILE A 141 8.46 -8.92 -7.75
N PRO A 142 9.18 -8.13 -8.54
CA PRO A 142 8.74 -7.77 -9.88
C PRO A 142 8.64 -9.00 -10.80
N ALA A 143 7.67 -9.05 -11.70
CA ALA A 143 7.39 -10.21 -12.58
C ALA A 143 8.56 -10.62 -13.51
N LEU A 144 9.56 -9.73 -13.69
CA LEU A 144 10.71 -9.98 -14.56
C LEU A 144 12.03 -10.04 -13.80
N VAL A 145 11.96 -10.23 -12.50
CA VAL A 145 13.12 -10.26 -11.59
C VAL A 145 13.06 -11.59 -10.83
N ASP A 146 14.17 -12.27 -10.78
CA ASP A 146 14.30 -13.49 -9.98
C ASP A 146 14.24 -13.13 -8.47
N GLU A 147 13.77 -14.07 -7.65
CA GLU A 147 13.60 -13.86 -6.21
C GLU A 147 14.89 -13.41 -5.53
N GLU A 148 16.03 -13.96 -5.99
CA GLU A 148 17.36 -13.65 -5.46
C GLU A 148 17.77 -12.19 -5.69
N ASP A 149 17.33 -11.61 -6.80
CA ASP A 149 17.64 -10.22 -7.18
C ASP A 149 16.51 -9.25 -6.78
N ALA A 150 15.39 -9.76 -6.26
CA ALA A 150 14.27 -8.93 -5.86
C ALA A 150 14.65 -7.98 -4.72
N PRO A 151 14.13 -6.74 -4.72
CA PRO A 151 14.39 -5.76 -3.67
C PRO A 151 13.58 -6.06 -2.40
N LEU A 152 13.80 -7.25 -1.82
CA LEU A 152 13.12 -7.66 -0.60
C LEU A 152 13.63 -6.88 0.61
N LEU A 153 12.80 -6.80 1.62
CA LEU A 153 13.06 -6.13 2.87
C LEU A 153 13.86 -7.08 3.77
N GLY A 154 14.91 -6.59 4.42
CA GLY A 154 15.70 -7.39 5.35
C GLY A 154 14.92 -7.76 6.61
N GLU A 155 13.98 -6.89 7.03
CA GLU A 155 12.97 -7.11 8.07
C GLU A 155 11.63 -6.62 7.56
N GLY A 156 10.53 -7.23 7.98
CA GLY A 156 9.21 -6.83 7.53
C GLY A 156 8.80 -5.46 8.07
N VAL A 157 8.09 -4.69 7.25
CA VAL A 157 7.50 -3.41 7.67
C VAL A 157 6.11 -3.65 8.25
N ALA A 158 5.90 -3.29 9.51
CA ALA A 158 4.61 -3.41 10.16
C ALA A 158 3.59 -2.43 9.54
N ILE A 159 2.72 -2.94 8.67
CA ILE A 159 1.66 -2.16 8.01
C ILE A 159 0.36 -2.12 8.81
N ALA A 160 0.16 -3.09 9.69
CA ALA A 160 -0.94 -3.12 10.65
C ALA A 160 -0.48 -3.70 11.98
N SER A 161 -0.86 -3.04 13.06
CA SER A 161 -0.58 -3.44 14.44
C SER A 161 -1.57 -4.52 14.91
N PRO A 162 -1.21 -5.36 15.90
CA PRO A 162 -2.15 -6.26 16.57
C PRO A 162 -3.39 -5.55 17.14
N SER A 163 -3.24 -4.28 17.51
CA SER A 163 -4.33 -3.42 17.95
C SER A 163 -4.42 -2.19 17.06
N MET A 164 -5.62 -1.86 16.63
CA MET A 164 -5.90 -0.76 15.70
C MET A 164 -6.92 0.19 16.31
N LYS A 165 -6.48 1.06 17.22
CA LYS A 165 -7.34 2.06 17.87
C LYS A 165 -7.13 3.45 17.26
N PRO A 166 -8.17 4.25 17.02
CA PRO A 166 -8.02 5.64 16.62
C PRO A 166 -7.06 6.41 17.56
N GLY A 167 -6.13 7.17 16.97
CA GLY A 167 -5.07 7.87 17.68
C GLY A 167 -3.79 7.07 17.90
N GLN A 168 -3.83 5.75 17.80
CA GLN A 168 -2.63 4.91 17.90
C GLN A 168 -1.68 5.20 16.75
N SER A 169 -0.38 5.21 17.05
CA SER A 169 0.68 5.39 16.05
C SER A 169 1.83 4.43 16.33
N TRP A 170 2.54 4.08 15.28
CA TRP A 170 3.77 3.30 15.35
C TRP A 170 4.71 3.72 14.23
N GLU A 171 5.96 3.38 14.41
CA GLU A 171 7.02 3.58 13.46
C GLU A 171 7.51 2.24 12.96
N SER A 172 7.79 2.13 11.69
CA SER A 172 8.42 0.96 11.12
C SER A 172 9.58 1.40 10.25
N LEU A 173 10.73 0.86 10.58
CA LEU A 173 11.94 1.17 9.84
C LEU A 173 11.90 0.42 8.51
N GLY A 174 12.04 1.18 7.46
CA GLY A 174 12.31 0.64 6.16
C GLY A 174 13.81 0.31 5.97
N ARG A 175 14.34 0.22 4.71
CA ARG A 175 15.78 0.07 4.43
C ARG A 175 16.58 1.29 4.87
N ASP A 176 15.94 2.37 5.07
CA ASP A 176 16.54 3.62 5.48
C ASP A 176 16.12 3.94 6.90
N PRO A 177 16.94 3.56 7.90
CA PRO A 177 16.62 3.79 9.30
C PRO A 177 16.55 5.28 9.66
N GLU A 178 17.10 6.16 8.82
CA GLU A 178 17.01 7.60 9.01
C GLU A 178 15.68 8.19 8.51
N ASN A 179 14.95 7.43 7.69
CA ASN A 179 13.69 7.85 7.10
C ASN A 179 12.59 6.80 7.32
N PRO A 180 12.12 6.60 8.54
CA PRO A 180 11.10 5.61 8.86
C PRO A 180 9.75 5.92 8.24
N PHE A 181 8.89 4.90 8.23
CA PHE A 181 7.46 5.05 8.00
C PHE A 181 6.76 5.31 9.33
N LEU A 182 6.01 6.39 9.35
CA LEU A 182 5.16 6.75 10.47
C LEU A 182 3.73 6.36 10.13
N PHE A 183 3.14 5.50 10.92
CA PHE A 183 1.77 5.03 10.80
C PHE A 183 0.93 5.65 11.90
N ARG A 184 -0.30 6.03 11.56
CA ARG A 184 -1.28 6.52 12.53
C ARG A 184 -2.67 6.05 12.15
N VAL A 185 -3.36 5.45 13.09
CA VAL A 185 -4.80 5.17 12.97
C VAL A 185 -5.55 6.48 13.16
N ILE A 186 -6.27 6.91 12.14
CA ILE A 186 -6.95 8.21 12.14
C ILE A 186 -8.36 8.08 12.72
N GLU A 187 -9.14 7.13 12.18
CA GLU A 187 -10.56 7.02 12.50
C GLU A 187 -11.11 5.65 12.14
N ARG A 188 -12.26 5.32 12.68
CA ARG A 188 -13.14 4.25 12.22
C ARG A 188 -14.40 4.89 11.66
N GLY A 189 -14.93 4.33 10.59
CA GLY A 189 -16.15 4.86 9.99
C GLY A 189 -16.58 4.09 8.76
N GLN A 190 -17.68 4.55 8.18
CA GLN A 190 -18.20 3.99 6.93
C GLN A 190 -17.51 4.68 5.75
N VAL A 191 -17.09 3.87 4.78
CA VAL A 191 -16.55 4.33 3.50
C VAL A 191 -17.32 3.66 2.36
N THR A 192 -17.75 4.47 1.42
CA THR A 192 -18.40 4.00 0.19
C THR A 192 -17.41 4.04 -0.97
N VAL A 193 -17.28 2.90 -1.62
CA VAL A 193 -16.49 2.70 -2.85
C VAL A 193 -17.39 2.00 -3.89
N PRO A 194 -17.00 1.87 -5.16
CA PRO A 194 -17.82 1.21 -6.17
C PRO A 194 -18.29 -0.21 -5.80
N ALA A 195 -17.50 -0.95 -5.01
CA ALA A 195 -17.87 -2.29 -4.53
C ALA A 195 -18.95 -2.30 -3.44
N GLY A 196 -19.26 -1.16 -2.81
CA GLY A 196 -20.24 -1.05 -1.74
C GLY A 196 -19.83 -0.12 -0.61
N THR A 197 -20.58 -0.16 0.49
CA THR A 197 -20.29 0.57 1.71
C THR A 197 -19.76 -0.39 2.77
N PHE A 198 -18.63 -0.03 3.40
CA PHE A 198 -17.91 -0.87 4.35
C PHE A 198 -17.66 -0.12 5.65
N GLN A 199 -17.73 -0.83 6.76
CA GLN A 199 -17.12 -0.38 8.00
C GLN A 199 -15.60 -0.53 7.85
N SER A 200 -14.87 0.54 8.07
CA SER A 200 -13.42 0.55 7.83
C SER A 200 -12.67 1.30 8.91
N ILE A 201 -11.37 1.03 8.95
CA ILE A 201 -10.41 1.81 9.70
C ILE A 201 -9.49 2.53 8.73
N ARG A 202 -9.19 3.79 9.00
CA ARG A 202 -8.27 4.59 8.20
C ARG A 202 -6.93 4.69 8.88
N ILE A 203 -5.88 4.28 8.17
CA ILE A 203 -4.48 4.45 8.57
C ILE A 203 -3.86 5.52 7.68
N GLN A 204 -3.20 6.48 8.27
CA GLN A 204 -2.32 7.41 7.57
C GLN A 204 -0.89 6.93 7.70
N ILE A 205 -0.18 6.92 6.58
CA ILE A 205 1.23 6.56 6.47
C ILE A 205 1.96 7.76 5.92
N THR A 206 3.04 8.15 6.57
CA THR A 206 3.94 9.20 6.08
C THR A 206 5.36 8.70 6.07
N SER A 207 6.12 9.10 5.07
CA SER A 207 7.54 8.81 4.97
C SER A 207 8.25 9.90 4.20
N ARG A 208 9.55 10.00 4.43
CA ARG A 208 10.46 10.87 3.72
C ARG A 208 11.50 9.98 3.05
N LYS A 209 11.89 10.33 1.84
CA LYS A 209 12.99 9.66 1.15
C LYS A 209 13.96 10.70 0.62
N ILE A 210 15.23 10.50 0.90
CA ILE A 210 16.32 11.30 0.37
C ILE A 210 16.98 10.49 -0.76
N THR A 211 17.13 11.10 -1.92
CA THR A 211 17.80 10.49 -3.06
C THR A 211 18.71 11.51 -3.72
N PRO A 212 19.96 11.16 -4.06
CA PRO A 212 20.82 12.08 -4.79
C PRO A 212 20.22 12.38 -6.17
N HIS A 213 20.19 13.65 -6.54
CA HIS A 213 19.78 14.05 -7.88
C HIS A 213 20.77 13.48 -8.91
N PRO A 214 20.30 12.82 -9.98
CA PRO A 214 21.17 12.05 -10.87
C PRO A 214 22.16 12.90 -11.68
N VAL A 215 21.95 14.22 -11.75
CA VAL A 215 22.81 15.13 -12.51
C VAL A 215 23.65 16.03 -11.60
N THR A 216 23.04 16.62 -10.55
CA THR A 216 23.72 17.58 -9.68
C THR A 216 24.39 16.91 -8.49
N GLY A 217 23.97 15.70 -8.11
CA GLY A 217 24.42 15.01 -6.90
C GLY A 217 23.87 15.59 -5.60
N GLU A 218 23.07 16.65 -5.68
CA GLU A 218 22.40 17.25 -4.53
C GLU A 218 21.27 16.33 -4.00
N ASP A 219 21.04 16.34 -2.71
CA ASP A 219 19.98 15.57 -2.09
C ASP A 219 18.60 16.10 -2.50
N GLN A 220 17.80 15.23 -3.06
CA GLN A 220 16.40 15.50 -3.40
C GLN A 220 15.50 14.79 -2.40
N VAL A 221 14.66 15.57 -1.72
CA VAL A 221 13.74 15.05 -0.71
C VAL A 221 12.37 14.82 -1.34
N THR A 222 11.89 13.59 -1.22
CA THR A 222 10.53 13.21 -1.62
C THR A 222 9.75 12.78 -0.39
N HIS A 223 8.55 13.31 -0.25
CA HIS A 223 7.62 12.95 0.80
C HIS A 223 6.51 12.06 0.26
N LEU A 224 6.15 11.03 1.01
CA LEU A 224 4.98 10.20 0.81
C LEU A 224 3.93 10.52 1.88
N LYS A 225 2.70 10.74 1.45
CA LYS A 225 1.52 10.67 2.31
C LYS A 225 0.54 9.70 1.70
N ARG A 226 0.22 8.63 2.44
CA ARG A 226 -0.71 7.59 2.03
C ARG A 226 -1.81 7.48 3.06
N SER A 227 -3.06 7.40 2.63
CA SER A 227 -4.20 7.02 3.47
C SER A 227 -4.72 5.69 2.98
N LEU A 228 -4.90 4.75 3.89
CA LEU A 228 -5.31 3.39 3.63
C LEU A 228 -6.59 3.10 4.41
N TRP A 229 -7.65 2.68 3.75
CA TRP A 229 -8.89 2.23 4.39
C TRP A 229 -8.97 0.71 4.32
N LEU A 230 -9.01 0.10 5.48
CA LEU A 230 -9.09 -1.34 5.65
C LEU A 230 -10.48 -1.71 6.18
N ALA A 231 -11.16 -2.62 5.50
CA ALA A 231 -12.41 -3.22 5.98
C ALA A 231 -12.12 -4.63 6.49
N GLU A 232 -12.78 -5.01 7.60
CA GLU A 232 -12.62 -6.35 8.19
C GLU A 232 -12.92 -7.44 7.16
N GLU A 233 -12.10 -8.47 7.14
CA GLU A 233 -12.18 -9.64 6.25
C GLU A 233 -12.01 -9.33 4.75
N VAL A 234 -12.05 -8.07 4.34
CA VAL A 234 -11.93 -7.66 2.93
C VAL A 234 -10.54 -7.12 2.61
N GLY A 235 -9.91 -6.46 3.57
CA GLY A 235 -8.62 -5.82 3.37
C GLY A 235 -8.76 -4.38 2.86
N VAL A 236 -7.87 -4.00 1.95
CA VAL A 236 -7.83 -2.64 1.39
C VAL A 236 -9.05 -2.38 0.51
N ILE A 237 -9.87 -1.40 0.88
CA ILE A 237 -11.04 -0.99 0.08
C ILE A 237 -10.81 0.34 -0.64
N LYS A 238 -9.95 1.19 -0.09
CA LYS A 238 -9.55 2.45 -0.69
C LYS A 238 -8.15 2.84 -0.28
N GLU A 239 -7.47 3.54 -1.16
CA GLU A 239 -6.14 4.07 -0.91
C GLU A 239 -5.97 5.41 -1.64
N ASP A 240 -5.51 6.43 -0.91
CA ASP A 240 -5.11 7.71 -1.48
C ASP A 240 -3.61 7.92 -1.24
N ILE A 241 -2.85 8.16 -2.31
CA ILE A 241 -1.40 8.34 -2.28
C ILE A 241 -1.06 9.70 -2.84
N VAL A 242 -0.21 10.44 -2.15
CA VAL A 242 0.33 11.71 -2.62
C VAL A 242 1.84 11.69 -2.45
N TYR A 243 2.55 11.91 -3.56
CA TYR A 243 4.00 12.15 -3.57
C TYR A 243 4.24 13.64 -3.85
N TYR A 244 5.10 14.26 -3.06
CA TYR A 244 5.47 15.66 -3.25
C TYR A 244 6.94 15.87 -2.87
N ASP A 245 7.56 16.81 -3.53
CA ASP A 245 8.90 17.29 -3.23
C ASP A 245 8.86 18.67 -2.57
N GLU A 246 10.04 19.26 -2.32
CA GLU A 246 10.16 20.60 -1.76
C GLU A 246 9.63 21.70 -2.71
N GLN A 247 9.51 21.40 -4.00
CA GLN A 247 8.98 22.30 -5.04
C GLN A 247 7.45 22.17 -5.19
N HIS A 248 6.81 21.37 -4.32
CA HIS A 248 5.36 21.12 -4.30
C HIS A 248 4.79 20.37 -5.51
N VAL A 249 5.63 19.71 -6.28
CA VAL A 249 5.17 18.82 -7.35
C VAL A 249 4.52 17.60 -6.72
N LYS A 250 3.25 17.36 -7.03
CA LYS A 250 2.43 16.31 -6.41
C LYS A 250 1.92 15.34 -7.47
N VAL A 251 2.36 14.10 -7.38
CA VAL A 251 1.67 12.99 -8.05
C VAL A 251 0.63 12.45 -7.08
N LYS A 252 -0.63 12.37 -7.52
CA LYS A 252 -1.72 11.83 -6.73
C LYS A 252 -2.21 10.53 -7.37
N GLN A 253 -2.57 9.59 -6.52
CA GLN A 253 -3.20 8.35 -6.94
C GLN A 253 -4.31 8.00 -5.97
N CYS A 254 -5.48 7.65 -6.51
CA CYS A 254 -6.59 7.11 -5.75
C CYS A 254 -6.88 5.71 -6.28
N VAL A 255 -6.99 4.75 -5.37
CA VAL A 255 -7.31 3.35 -5.65
C VAL A 255 -8.61 3.02 -4.93
N GLU A 256 -9.62 2.53 -5.65
CA GLU A 256 -10.91 2.20 -5.08
C GLU A 256 -11.33 0.79 -5.47
N LEU A 257 -11.79 0.01 -4.49
CA LEU A 257 -12.30 -1.33 -4.71
C LEU A 257 -13.57 -1.27 -5.56
N VAL A 258 -13.53 -1.93 -6.73
CA VAL A 258 -14.67 -2.06 -7.65
C VAL A 258 -15.40 -3.37 -7.42
N ARG A 259 -14.65 -4.42 -7.09
CA ARG A 259 -15.20 -5.75 -6.85
C ARG A 259 -14.27 -6.57 -5.97
N TRP A 260 -14.87 -7.26 -5.00
CA TRP A 260 -14.20 -8.27 -4.20
C TRP A 260 -14.83 -9.63 -4.49
N ILE A 261 -13.99 -10.63 -4.71
CA ILE A 261 -14.39 -12.01 -5.00
C ILE A 261 -13.71 -12.88 -3.94
N PRO A 262 -14.41 -13.24 -2.86
CA PRO A 262 -13.88 -14.16 -1.86
C PRO A 262 -13.78 -15.56 -2.45
N PRO A 263 -12.87 -16.42 -1.96
CA PRO A 263 -12.88 -17.83 -2.31
C PRO A 263 -14.18 -18.49 -1.83
N SER A 264 -14.59 -19.56 -2.50
CA SER A 264 -15.85 -20.26 -2.20
C SER A 264 -15.94 -20.80 -0.77
N SER A 265 -14.80 -21.00 -0.12
CA SER A 265 -14.68 -21.45 1.27
C SER A 265 -14.89 -20.37 2.31
N ARG A 266 -14.87 -19.08 1.93
CA ARG A 266 -15.04 -17.97 2.89
C ARG A 266 -16.51 -17.65 3.10
N PRO A 267 -17.01 -17.63 4.35
CA PRO A 267 -18.34 -17.09 4.63
C PRO A 267 -18.41 -15.59 4.22
N ARG A 268 -19.59 -15.14 3.83
CA ARG A 268 -19.77 -13.70 3.50
C ARG A 268 -19.47 -12.84 4.73
N PRO A 269 -18.65 -11.78 4.60
CA PRO A 269 -18.34 -10.90 5.71
C PRO A 269 -19.59 -10.17 6.19
N LYS A 270 -19.73 -10.05 7.51
CA LYS A 270 -20.84 -9.36 8.17
C LYS A 270 -20.82 -7.84 7.95
N SER A 271 -19.65 -7.29 7.58
CA SER A 271 -19.38 -5.85 7.44
C SER A 271 -19.76 -5.24 6.09
N VAL A 272 -20.19 -6.05 5.13
CA VAL A 272 -20.56 -5.54 3.79
C VAL A 272 -22.04 -5.19 3.77
N ILE A 273 -22.37 -3.91 3.76
CA ILE A 273 -23.72 -3.41 3.47
C ILE A 273 -23.87 -3.33 1.95
N ILE A 274 -24.35 -4.40 1.33
CA ILE A 274 -24.68 -4.37 -0.10
C ILE A 274 -25.97 -3.54 -0.23
N LYS A 275 -25.88 -2.30 -0.72
CA LYS A 275 -27.02 -1.62 -1.26
C LYS A 275 -27.39 -2.32 -2.57
N THR A 276 -28.36 -3.21 -2.54
CA THR A 276 -29.07 -3.63 -3.75
C THR A 276 -29.74 -2.37 -4.29
N GLY A 277 -29.17 -1.83 -5.39
CA GLY A 277 -29.79 -0.74 -6.12
C GLY A 277 -31.19 -1.17 -6.58
N GLY A 278 -32.19 -0.37 -6.19
CA GLY A 278 -33.49 -0.41 -6.79
C GLY A 278 -33.50 0.33 -8.13
#